data_1743f8caeab66971f41337ca1f1d980b
#
_entry.id   1743f8caeab66971f41337ca1f1d980b
#
_cell.length_a   1.000
_cell.length_b   1.000
_cell.length_c   1.000
_cell.angle_alpha   90.00
_cell.angle_beta   90.00
_cell.angle_gamma   90.00
#
_symmetry.space_group_name_H-M   'P 1'
#
loop_
_entity.id
_entity.type
_entity.pdbx_description
1 polymer ?
#
loop_
_entity_poly.entity_id
_entity_poly.type
_entity_poly.pdbx_seq_one_letter_code
_entity_poly.pdbx_strand_id
1 'polypeptide(L)'
;YFGGKLPVPELGLTRAKTRLGQLAYKRATRWGRTKLYDFKLSMSTYYDMTDRQAKSVLLHEMIHYIIGFTGLKDTAPHGIVFRGMMDNLNRKYGWDIRVMTSTKGWKVSEWAEERQKAKGPQTYLMLAIEMQDGKHYLSRVNPSFARRIESKLALVRELRSHRWYTTHEPYFEDYPQVRSLRGRRISKSDFEKLRNVLTPFEM
;
A
#
# COMPACT_ATOMS: atom_id res chain seq x y z
N TYR A 1 0.04 13.66 -28.12
CA TYR A 1 0.66 14.30 -26.97
C TYR A 1 2.20 14.14 -26.96
N PHE A 2 2.73 13.07 -27.48
CA PHE A 2 4.14 12.69 -27.32
C PHE A 2 4.95 12.70 -28.62
N GLY A 3 4.39 13.20 -29.71
CA GLY A 3 5.07 13.53 -30.96
C GLY A 3 5.70 12.36 -31.73
N GLY A 4 5.53 11.14 -31.32
CA GLY A 4 6.14 9.96 -31.92
C GLY A 4 5.21 8.78 -32.06
N LYS A 5 5.52 7.86 -32.97
CA LYS A 5 4.88 6.54 -33.07
C LYS A 5 5.51 5.62 -32.04
N LEU A 6 4.89 5.53 -30.86
CA LEU A 6 5.29 4.58 -29.83
C LEU A 6 4.46 3.30 -29.98
N PRO A 7 5.05 2.10 -29.77
CA PRO A 7 4.28 0.87 -29.67
C PRO A 7 3.25 1.00 -28.56
N VAL A 8 2.09 0.41 -28.75
CA VAL A 8 1.09 0.34 -27.69
C VAL A 8 1.54 -0.69 -26.65
N PRO A 9 1.69 -0.34 -25.36
CA PRO A 9 2.01 -1.30 -24.33
C PRO A 9 0.83 -2.26 -24.12
N GLU A 10 1.09 -3.44 -23.54
CA GLU A 10 -0.01 -4.30 -23.08
C GLU A 10 -0.87 -3.52 -22.08
N LEU A 11 -2.20 -3.55 -22.27
CA LEU A 11 -3.14 -2.88 -21.39
C LEU A 11 -3.80 -3.89 -20.44
N GLY A 12 -4.02 -3.51 -19.20
CA GLY A 12 -4.65 -4.36 -18.21
C GLY A 12 -5.41 -3.60 -17.13
N LEU A 13 -6.21 -4.34 -16.37
CA LEU A 13 -6.93 -3.83 -15.22
C LEU A 13 -6.43 -4.51 -13.94
N THR A 14 -6.43 -3.77 -12.84
CA THR A 14 -6.09 -4.26 -11.50
C THR A 14 -7.20 -3.94 -10.51
N ARG A 15 -7.13 -4.55 -9.33
CA ARG A 15 -8.04 -4.29 -8.22
C ARG A 15 -7.32 -3.62 -7.04
N ALA A 16 -6.24 -2.91 -7.31
CA ALA A 16 -5.39 -2.32 -6.28
C ALA A 16 -6.05 -1.07 -5.67
N LYS A 17 -6.16 -1.03 -4.34
CA LYS A 17 -6.70 0.14 -3.61
C LYS A 17 -5.74 1.33 -3.64
N THR A 18 -4.44 1.09 -3.56
CA THR A 18 -3.43 2.15 -3.35
C THR A 18 -2.68 2.56 -4.61
N ARG A 19 -2.78 1.78 -5.69
CA ARG A 19 -2.14 2.07 -6.97
C ARG A 19 -3.22 2.28 -8.02
N LEU A 20 -3.44 3.53 -8.40
CA LEU A 20 -4.45 3.88 -9.42
C LEU A 20 -4.02 3.48 -10.81
N GLY A 21 -2.75 3.64 -11.12
CA GLY A 21 -2.08 3.18 -12.32
C GLY A 21 -0.81 2.40 -11.97
N GLN A 22 -0.30 1.64 -12.92
CA GLN A 22 0.97 0.94 -12.80
C GLN A 22 1.55 0.67 -14.17
N LEU A 23 2.83 1.02 -14.36
CA LEU A 23 3.65 0.54 -15.46
C LEU A 23 4.53 -0.61 -14.97
N ALA A 24 4.39 -1.78 -15.58
CA ALA A 24 5.29 -2.92 -15.40
C ALA A 24 6.11 -3.15 -16.67
N TYR A 25 7.31 -3.66 -16.51
CA TYR A 25 8.20 -3.99 -17.63
C TYR A 25 9.20 -5.07 -17.24
N LYS A 26 9.75 -5.76 -18.23
CA LYS A 26 10.91 -6.63 -18.06
C LYS A 26 12.20 -5.85 -18.31
N ARG A 27 13.28 -6.31 -17.72
CA ARG A 27 14.60 -5.69 -17.85
C ARG A 27 15.64 -6.75 -18.22
N ALA A 28 16.39 -6.48 -19.28
CA ALA A 28 17.56 -7.26 -19.64
C ALA A 28 18.81 -6.35 -19.65
N THR A 29 19.88 -6.84 -19.03
CA THR A 29 21.19 -6.17 -19.05
C THR A 29 22.16 -7.01 -19.85
N ARG A 30 22.73 -6.44 -20.89
CA ARG A 30 23.74 -7.07 -21.72
C ARG A 30 24.86 -6.08 -21.99
N TRP A 31 26.11 -6.50 -21.76
CA TRP A 31 27.30 -5.63 -21.98
C TRP A 31 27.21 -4.28 -21.26
N GLY A 32 26.75 -4.27 -20.00
CA GLY A 32 26.57 -3.06 -19.21
C GLY A 32 25.42 -2.14 -19.64
N ARG A 33 24.69 -2.48 -20.72
CA ARG A 33 23.53 -1.72 -21.20
C ARG A 33 22.24 -2.40 -20.76
N THR A 34 21.39 -1.65 -20.10
CA THR A 34 20.06 -2.13 -19.66
C THR A 34 19.02 -1.68 -20.67
N LYS A 35 18.20 -2.63 -21.14
CA LYS A 35 17.03 -2.39 -21.99
C LYS A 35 15.77 -2.80 -21.26
N LEU A 36 14.74 -1.97 -21.29
CA LEU A 36 13.40 -2.28 -20.82
C LEU A 36 12.55 -2.76 -21.98
N TYR A 37 11.71 -3.77 -21.74
CA TYR A 37 10.85 -4.37 -22.75
C TYR A 37 9.63 -5.01 -22.10
N ASP A 38 8.67 -5.51 -22.88
CA ASP A 38 7.40 -6.10 -22.40
C ASP A 38 6.66 -5.17 -21.43
N PHE A 39 6.41 -3.97 -21.89
CA PHE A 39 5.71 -2.97 -21.10
C PHE A 39 4.24 -3.32 -20.97
N LYS A 40 3.75 -3.28 -19.73
CA LYS A 40 2.33 -3.44 -19.40
C LYS A 40 1.87 -2.27 -18.56
N LEU A 41 0.86 -1.57 -19.04
CA LEU A 41 0.19 -0.49 -18.36
C LEU A 41 -1.14 -1.01 -17.80
N SER A 42 -1.35 -0.85 -16.52
CA SER A 42 -2.56 -1.31 -15.85
C SER A 42 -3.24 -0.19 -15.07
N MET A 43 -4.57 -0.17 -15.10
CA MET A 43 -5.40 0.79 -14.39
C MET A 43 -6.19 0.09 -13.30
N SER A 44 -6.35 0.73 -12.15
CA SER A 44 -7.17 0.19 -11.07
C SER A 44 -8.65 0.43 -11.34
N THR A 45 -9.45 -0.58 -11.05
CA THR A 45 -10.92 -0.51 -11.03
C THR A 45 -11.49 -0.38 -9.61
N TYR A 46 -10.63 -0.14 -8.60
CA TYR A 46 -11.07 -0.05 -7.21
C TYR A 46 -11.96 1.17 -6.94
N TYR A 47 -11.67 2.29 -7.61
CA TYR A 47 -12.45 3.51 -7.54
C TYR A 47 -13.29 3.69 -8.81
N ASP A 48 -14.47 4.26 -8.65
CA ASP A 48 -15.33 4.74 -9.73
C ASP A 48 -14.78 6.11 -10.21
N MET A 49 -13.75 6.04 -11.05
CA MET A 49 -13.06 7.21 -11.56
C MET A 49 -13.88 7.88 -12.66
N THR A 50 -13.99 9.20 -12.60
CA THR A 50 -14.46 9.96 -13.76
C THR A 50 -13.51 9.78 -14.95
N ASP A 51 -14.01 9.97 -16.16
CA ASP A 51 -13.19 9.88 -17.40
C ASP A 51 -11.95 10.78 -17.32
N ARG A 52 -12.07 11.97 -16.76
CA ARG A 52 -10.95 12.89 -16.58
C ARG A 52 -9.92 12.37 -15.56
N GLN A 53 -10.37 11.80 -14.46
CA GLN A 53 -9.49 11.20 -13.46
C GLN A 53 -8.73 9.99 -14.05
N ALA A 54 -9.46 9.10 -14.73
CA ALA A 54 -8.85 7.94 -15.36
C ALA A 54 -7.81 8.34 -16.42
N LYS A 55 -8.12 9.31 -17.26
CA LYS A 55 -7.18 9.83 -18.27
C LYS A 55 -5.97 10.50 -17.64
N SER A 56 -6.13 11.25 -16.54
CA SER A 56 -4.98 11.88 -15.86
C SER A 56 -4.04 10.83 -15.25
N VAL A 57 -4.59 9.75 -14.66
CA VAL A 57 -3.81 8.61 -14.16
C VAL A 57 -3.13 7.88 -15.31
N LEU A 58 -3.85 7.63 -16.41
CA LEU A 58 -3.30 6.99 -17.59
C LEU A 58 -2.11 7.79 -18.17
N LEU A 59 -2.25 9.11 -18.30
CA LEU A 59 -1.18 9.99 -18.79
C LEU A 59 0.05 9.97 -17.86
N HIS A 60 -0.15 9.87 -16.53
CA HIS A 60 0.94 9.68 -15.57
C HIS A 60 1.76 8.43 -15.91
N GLU A 61 1.09 7.29 -16.08
CA GLU A 61 1.75 6.02 -16.43
C GLU A 61 2.38 6.06 -17.83
N MET A 62 1.75 6.79 -18.77
CA MET A 62 2.32 6.98 -20.11
C MET A 62 3.60 7.81 -20.09
N ILE A 63 3.75 8.80 -19.20
CA ILE A 63 5.03 9.50 -19.01
C ILE A 63 6.11 8.51 -18.58
N HIS A 64 5.83 7.65 -17.60
CA HIS A 64 6.76 6.60 -17.19
C HIS A 64 7.11 5.66 -18.35
N TYR A 65 6.10 5.27 -19.15
CA TYR A 65 6.31 4.42 -20.31
C TYR A 65 7.28 5.07 -21.32
N ILE A 66 7.09 6.33 -21.63
CA ILE A 66 7.94 7.05 -22.59
C ILE A 66 9.37 7.13 -22.07
N ILE A 67 9.56 7.55 -20.83
CA ILE A 67 10.89 7.63 -20.20
C ILE A 67 11.58 6.26 -20.25
N GLY A 68 10.86 5.19 -19.87
CA GLY A 68 11.40 3.84 -19.87
C GLY A 68 11.67 3.29 -21.28
N PHE A 69 10.78 3.52 -22.24
CA PHE A 69 10.90 3.04 -23.61
C PHE A 69 12.01 3.75 -24.38
N THR A 70 12.11 5.06 -24.25
CA THR A 70 13.15 5.87 -24.93
C THR A 70 14.51 5.77 -24.26
N GLY A 71 14.59 5.22 -23.05
CA GLY A 71 15.84 5.14 -22.28
C GLY A 71 16.31 6.48 -21.73
N LEU A 72 15.43 7.49 -21.68
CA LEU A 72 15.73 8.76 -21.02
C LEU A 72 16.09 8.51 -19.55
N LYS A 73 17.16 9.15 -19.10
CA LYS A 73 17.58 9.11 -17.71
C LYS A 73 16.90 10.21 -16.93
N ASP A 74 16.29 9.86 -15.84
CA ASP A 74 15.75 10.82 -14.88
C ASP A 74 16.45 10.69 -13.51
N THR A 75 16.42 11.74 -12.71
CA THR A 75 17.07 11.80 -11.39
C THR A 75 16.37 10.94 -10.34
N ALA A 76 15.08 10.68 -10.54
CA ALA A 76 14.22 9.87 -9.71
C ALA A 76 13.00 9.38 -10.52
N PRO A 77 12.17 8.45 -10.01
CA PRO A 77 10.94 8.04 -10.71
C PRO A 77 10.04 9.21 -11.14
N HIS A 78 9.99 10.26 -10.34
CA HIS A 78 9.29 11.51 -10.65
C HIS A 78 10.27 12.71 -10.62
N GLY A 79 11.40 12.55 -11.30
CA GLY A 79 12.46 13.56 -11.38
C GLY A 79 12.17 14.72 -12.34
N ILE A 80 13.21 15.38 -12.80
CA ILE A 80 13.11 16.59 -13.62
C ILE A 80 12.43 16.29 -14.97
N VAL A 81 12.78 15.16 -15.60
CA VAL A 81 12.22 14.78 -16.90
C VAL A 81 10.73 14.46 -16.78
N PHE A 82 10.34 13.65 -15.81
CA PHE A 82 8.94 13.34 -15.54
C PHE A 82 8.12 14.61 -15.29
N ARG A 83 8.59 15.46 -14.37
CA ARG A 83 7.89 16.71 -14.00
C ARG A 83 7.79 17.66 -15.18
N GLY A 84 8.83 17.79 -15.99
CA GLY A 84 8.81 18.63 -17.19
C GLY A 84 7.75 18.17 -18.21
N MET A 85 7.63 16.86 -18.46
CA MET A 85 6.58 16.30 -19.30
C MET A 85 5.19 16.51 -18.70
N MET A 86 5.03 16.25 -17.41
CA MET A 86 3.79 16.44 -16.65
C MET A 86 3.29 17.89 -16.74
N ASP A 87 4.17 18.85 -16.43
CA ASP A 87 3.85 20.28 -16.44
C ASP A 87 3.51 20.78 -17.84
N ASN A 88 4.21 20.27 -18.86
CA ASN A 88 3.90 20.60 -20.25
C ASN A 88 2.51 20.10 -20.65
N LEU A 89 2.15 18.85 -20.32
CA LEU A 89 0.82 18.31 -20.61
C LEU A 89 -0.28 19.05 -19.84
N ASN A 90 -0.06 19.35 -18.58
CA ASN A 90 -1.00 20.11 -17.76
C ASN A 90 -1.22 21.51 -18.33
N ARG A 91 -0.15 22.24 -18.66
CA ARG A 91 -0.23 23.60 -19.20
C ARG A 91 -0.82 23.67 -20.61
N LYS A 92 -0.39 22.77 -21.49
CA LYS A 92 -0.78 22.83 -22.92
C LYS A 92 -2.17 22.28 -23.19
N TYR A 93 -2.59 21.28 -22.44
CA TYR A 93 -3.83 20.54 -22.69
C TYR A 93 -4.80 20.58 -21.51
N GLY A 94 -4.48 21.30 -20.43
CA GLY A 94 -5.35 21.47 -19.28
C GLY A 94 -5.57 20.20 -18.46
N TRP A 95 -4.64 19.22 -18.52
CA TRP A 95 -4.74 18.02 -17.68
C TRP A 95 -4.44 18.34 -16.20
N ASP A 96 -4.78 17.40 -15.30
CA ASP A 96 -4.46 17.45 -13.87
C ASP A 96 -3.64 16.21 -13.49
N ILE A 97 -2.49 16.05 -14.16
CA ILE A 97 -1.55 14.98 -13.86
C ILE A 97 -0.76 15.39 -12.63
N ARG A 98 -0.65 14.49 -11.64
CA ARG A 98 0.04 14.75 -10.37
C ARG A 98 1.04 13.65 -10.07
N VAL A 99 2.12 13.97 -9.37
CA VAL A 99 3.09 12.98 -8.85
C VAL A 99 2.42 12.05 -7.84
N MET A 100 1.56 12.60 -6.99
CA MET A 100 0.73 11.85 -6.05
C MET A 100 -0.72 12.29 -6.17
N THR A 101 -1.61 11.36 -6.45
CA THR A 101 -3.04 11.62 -6.54
C THR A 101 -3.71 11.24 -5.22
N SER A 102 -4.38 12.21 -4.59
CA SER A 102 -5.21 11.95 -3.43
C SER A 102 -6.53 11.31 -3.88
N THR A 103 -6.88 10.19 -3.28
CA THR A 103 -8.17 9.52 -3.49
C THR A 103 -9.21 9.89 -2.44
N LYS A 104 -8.93 10.93 -1.63
CA LYS A 104 -9.87 11.42 -0.62
C LYS A 104 -11.15 11.92 -1.30
N GLY A 105 -12.28 11.38 -0.90
CA GLY A 105 -13.58 11.73 -1.49
C GLY A 105 -13.90 11.02 -2.81
N TRP A 106 -13.04 10.13 -3.30
CA TRP A 106 -13.36 9.32 -4.47
C TRP A 106 -14.35 8.21 -4.12
N LYS A 107 -15.34 8.04 -4.98
CA LYS A 107 -16.30 6.95 -4.85
C LYS A 107 -15.60 5.61 -5.09
N VAL A 108 -15.81 4.67 -4.20
CA VAL A 108 -15.37 3.28 -4.37
C VAL A 108 -16.29 2.62 -5.39
N SER A 109 -15.76 1.77 -6.26
CA SER A 109 -16.56 1.05 -7.24
C SER A 109 -17.50 0.04 -6.57
N GLU A 110 -18.64 -0.20 -7.19
CA GLU A 110 -19.70 -1.08 -6.66
C GLU A 110 -19.17 -2.47 -6.26
N TRP A 111 -18.38 -3.12 -7.13
CA TRP A 111 -17.79 -4.41 -6.81
C TRP A 111 -16.83 -4.37 -5.60
N ALA A 112 -16.14 -3.23 -5.40
CA ALA A 112 -15.21 -3.09 -4.26
C ALA A 112 -15.99 -2.87 -2.95
N GLU A 113 -17.11 -2.14 -3.01
CA GLU A 113 -18.03 -2.00 -1.89
C GLU A 113 -18.67 -3.33 -1.51
N GLU A 114 -19.18 -4.07 -2.49
CA GLU A 114 -19.75 -5.40 -2.26
C GLU A 114 -18.74 -6.36 -1.62
N ARG A 115 -17.51 -6.34 -2.13
CA ARG A 115 -16.44 -7.15 -1.56
C ARG A 115 -16.04 -6.74 -0.13
N GLN A 116 -16.13 -5.46 0.20
CA GLN A 116 -15.92 -4.99 1.56
C GLN A 116 -17.05 -5.48 2.48
N LYS A 117 -18.31 -5.36 2.04
CA LYS A 117 -19.49 -5.86 2.75
C LYS A 117 -19.44 -7.38 2.96
N ALA A 118 -19.05 -8.13 1.92
CA ALA A 118 -18.95 -9.59 1.98
C ALA A 118 -17.84 -10.12 2.90
N LYS A 119 -16.85 -9.30 3.25
CA LYS A 119 -15.77 -9.71 4.17
C LYS A 119 -16.22 -9.84 5.63
N GLY A 120 -17.39 -9.34 5.98
CA GLY A 120 -17.82 -9.27 7.37
C GLY A 120 -16.92 -8.38 8.24
N PRO A 121 -17.16 -8.36 9.55
CA PRO A 121 -16.33 -7.60 10.47
C PRO A 121 -14.88 -8.10 10.43
N GLN A 122 -13.95 -7.16 10.24
CA GLN A 122 -12.54 -7.51 10.16
C GLN A 122 -12.02 -7.99 11.51
N THR A 123 -11.44 -9.19 11.54
CA THR A 123 -10.77 -9.72 12.73
C THR A 123 -9.33 -9.20 12.78
N TYR A 124 -8.98 -8.60 13.92
CA TYR A 124 -7.62 -8.13 14.19
C TYR A 124 -6.95 -9.09 15.17
N LEU A 125 -5.74 -9.54 14.83
CA LEU A 125 -4.89 -10.31 15.73
C LEU A 125 -4.05 -9.34 16.58
N MET A 126 -4.20 -9.43 17.87
CA MET A 126 -3.56 -8.54 18.84
C MET A 126 -2.58 -9.33 19.73
N LEU A 127 -1.44 -8.73 20.00
CA LEU A 127 -0.45 -9.23 20.94
C LEU A 127 -0.32 -8.23 22.09
N ALA A 128 -0.63 -8.65 23.29
CA ALA A 128 -0.37 -7.90 24.52
C ALA A 128 0.89 -8.45 25.18
N ILE A 129 1.76 -7.57 25.61
CA ILE A 129 3.04 -7.88 26.26
C ILE A 129 3.12 -7.10 27.57
N GLU A 130 3.51 -7.77 28.65
CA GLU A 130 3.89 -7.19 29.91
C GLU A 130 5.37 -7.45 30.16
N MET A 131 6.13 -6.41 30.43
CA MET A 131 7.55 -6.47 30.75
C MET A 131 7.76 -6.56 32.28
N GLN A 132 8.93 -7.06 32.71
CA GLN A 132 9.28 -7.17 34.13
C GLN A 132 9.27 -5.82 34.86
N ASP A 133 9.56 -4.72 34.14
CA ASP A 133 9.51 -3.36 34.66
C ASP A 133 8.09 -2.77 34.74
N GLY A 134 7.06 -3.60 34.50
CA GLY A 134 5.65 -3.21 34.56
C GLY A 134 5.14 -2.43 33.34
N LYS A 135 5.94 -2.27 32.28
CA LYS A 135 5.46 -1.65 31.04
C LYS A 135 4.60 -2.61 30.24
N HIS A 136 3.51 -2.07 29.68
CA HIS A 136 2.59 -2.82 28.82
C HIS A 136 2.70 -2.34 27.38
N TYR A 137 2.63 -3.28 26.45
CA TYR A 137 2.62 -3.01 25.02
C TYR A 137 1.46 -3.77 24.35
N LEU A 138 0.86 -3.11 23.35
CA LEU A 138 -0.19 -3.71 22.54
C LEU A 138 0.15 -3.53 21.07
N SER A 139 0.00 -4.61 20.29
CA SER A 139 0.33 -4.61 18.87
C SER A 139 -0.78 -5.25 18.06
N ARG A 140 -1.15 -4.66 16.94
CA ARG A 140 -1.91 -5.33 15.89
C ARG A 140 -0.94 -6.09 15.00
N VAL A 141 -1.03 -7.40 14.98
CA VAL A 141 -0.06 -8.26 14.29
C VAL A 141 -0.62 -8.73 12.94
N ASN A 142 0.25 -8.75 11.91
CA ASN A 142 -0.10 -9.44 10.68
C ASN A 142 -0.09 -10.96 10.93
N PRO A 143 -1.21 -11.69 10.72
CA PRO A 143 -1.30 -13.12 11.04
C PRO A 143 -0.21 -13.98 10.41
N SER A 144 0.23 -13.67 9.19
CA SER A 144 1.31 -14.39 8.51
C SER A 144 2.66 -14.32 9.22
N PHE A 145 2.82 -13.40 10.17
CA PHE A 145 4.06 -13.20 10.93
C PHE A 145 3.94 -13.61 12.40
N ALA A 146 2.76 -14.05 12.84
CA ALA A 146 2.48 -14.34 14.24
C ALA A 146 3.43 -15.39 14.81
N ARG A 147 3.58 -16.56 14.16
CA ARG A 147 4.51 -17.61 14.59
C ARG A 147 5.94 -17.14 14.72
N ARG A 148 6.41 -16.30 13.77
CA ARG A 148 7.75 -15.72 13.81
C ARG A 148 7.93 -14.75 14.98
N ILE A 149 6.89 -14.00 15.32
CA ILE A 149 6.90 -13.08 16.47
C ILE A 149 6.90 -13.88 17.75
N GLU A 150 6.08 -14.93 17.86
CA GLU A 150 6.03 -15.85 19.01
C GLU A 150 7.42 -16.45 19.29
N SER A 151 8.08 -17.00 18.29
CA SER A 151 9.44 -17.53 18.45
C SER A 151 10.44 -16.51 18.97
N LYS A 152 10.24 -15.22 18.67
CA LYS A 152 11.11 -14.15 19.17
C LYS A 152 10.79 -13.73 20.60
N LEU A 153 9.52 -13.85 21.02
CA LEU A 153 9.14 -13.55 22.40
C LEU A 153 9.85 -14.46 23.41
N ALA A 154 10.05 -15.73 23.06
CA ALA A 154 10.82 -16.68 23.89
C ALA A 154 12.29 -16.25 24.14
N LEU A 155 12.84 -15.35 23.32
CA LEU A 155 14.20 -14.85 23.45
C LEU A 155 14.30 -13.53 24.24
N VAL A 156 13.17 -12.94 24.65
CA VAL A 156 13.13 -11.66 25.37
C VAL A 156 13.26 -11.94 26.87
N ARG A 157 14.42 -11.65 27.46
CA ARG A 157 14.73 -11.92 28.87
C ARG A 157 13.86 -11.11 29.84
N GLU A 158 13.54 -9.88 29.46
CA GLU A 158 12.76 -8.92 30.26
C GLU A 158 11.26 -9.13 30.13
N LEU A 159 10.83 -10.15 29.39
CA LEU A 159 9.42 -10.48 29.23
C LEU A 159 8.87 -11.09 30.53
N ARG A 160 7.80 -10.50 31.08
CA ARG A 160 7.06 -11.05 32.21
C ARG A 160 5.96 -11.99 31.74
N SER A 161 5.14 -11.50 30.83
CA SER A 161 4.06 -12.28 30.24
C SER A 161 3.66 -11.73 28.88
N HIS A 162 3.07 -12.59 28.06
CA HIS A 162 2.40 -12.16 26.84
C HIS A 162 1.13 -12.96 26.62
N ARG A 163 0.21 -12.41 25.84
CA ARG A 163 -1.01 -13.09 25.46
C ARG A 163 -1.51 -12.60 24.11
N TRP A 164 -1.99 -13.54 23.31
CA TRP A 164 -2.64 -13.28 22.06
C TRP A 164 -4.14 -13.09 22.23
N TYR A 165 -4.71 -12.23 21.40
CA TYR A 165 -6.13 -11.95 21.37
C TYR A 165 -6.60 -11.75 19.95
N THR A 166 -7.90 -11.90 19.73
CA THR A 166 -8.60 -11.44 18.55
C THR A 166 -9.64 -10.40 18.95
N THR A 167 -9.96 -9.49 18.03
CA THR A 167 -11.01 -8.49 18.22
C THR A 167 -11.57 -8.04 16.88
N HIS A 168 -12.80 -7.55 16.89
CA HIS A 168 -13.48 -6.93 15.76
C HIS A 168 -13.64 -5.42 15.92
N GLU A 169 -13.12 -4.85 17.00
CA GLU A 169 -13.30 -3.45 17.34
C GLU A 169 -12.69 -2.52 16.28
N PRO A 170 -13.49 -1.59 15.71
CA PRO A 170 -13.01 -0.61 14.73
C PRO A 170 -11.87 0.26 15.23
N TYR A 171 -11.78 0.48 16.54
CA TYR A 171 -10.70 1.20 17.20
C TYR A 171 -9.31 0.71 16.78
N PHE A 172 -9.17 -0.58 16.45
CA PHE A 172 -7.89 -1.16 16.03
C PHE A 172 -7.63 -1.08 14.53
N GLU A 173 -8.54 -0.51 13.74
CA GLU A 173 -8.34 -0.33 12.31
C GLU A 173 -7.13 0.55 12.00
N ASP A 174 -6.95 1.62 12.78
CA ASP A 174 -5.85 2.58 12.63
C ASP A 174 -4.55 2.16 13.33
N TYR A 175 -4.56 1.03 14.07
CA TYR A 175 -3.33 0.51 14.65
C TYR A 175 -2.40 0.00 13.55
N PRO A 176 -1.12 0.44 13.54
CA PRO A 176 -0.16 -0.06 12.57
C PRO A 176 -0.03 -1.59 12.66
N GLN A 177 -0.26 -2.27 11.55
CA GLN A 177 -0.10 -3.73 11.49
C GLN A 177 1.38 -4.08 11.44
N VAL A 178 1.89 -4.71 12.51
CA VAL A 178 3.30 -5.07 12.65
C VAL A 178 3.61 -6.43 12.03
N ARG A 179 4.84 -6.55 11.51
CA ARG A 179 5.41 -7.79 10.94
C ARG A 179 6.65 -8.27 11.73
N SER A 180 6.94 -7.62 12.82
CA SER A 180 8.06 -7.92 13.72
C SER A 180 7.66 -7.58 15.14
N LEU A 181 8.47 -8.00 16.13
CA LEU A 181 8.23 -7.70 17.53
C LEU A 181 8.38 -6.19 17.78
N ARG A 182 7.26 -5.51 17.75
CA ARG A 182 7.09 -4.07 18.03
C ARG A 182 5.73 -3.88 18.66
N GLY A 183 5.62 -2.96 19.61
CA GLY A 183 4.35 -2.65 20.26
C GLY A 183 4.24 -1.17 20.57
N ARG A 184 3.00 -0.68 20.59
CA ARG A 184 2.66 0.62 21.14
C ARG A 184 2.58 0.47 22.64
N ARG A 185 3.34 1.29 23.38
CA ARG A 185 3.23 1.36 24.82
C ARG A 185 1.87 1.90 25.22
N ILE A 186 1.23 1.22 26.15
CA ILE A 186 -0.06 1.62 26.74
C ILE A 186 0.04 1.62 28.25
N SER A 187 -0.83 2.37 28.93
CA SER A 187 -0.95 2.29 30.37
C SER A 187 -1.67 1.01 30.79
N LYS A 188 -1.44 0.55 32.02
CA LYS A 188 -2.17 -0.59 32.58
C LYS A 188 -3.67 -0.33 32.60
N SER A 189 -4.07 0.89 32.97
CA SER A 189 -5.49 1.29 33.00
C SER A 189 -6.15 1.26 31.62
N ASP A 190 -5.43 1.67 30.56
CA ASP A 190 -5.96 1.61 29.19
C ASP A 190 -6.03 0.17 28.69
N PHE A 191 -5.05 -0.66 29.05
CA PHE A 191 -5.13 -2.09 28.73
C PHE A 191 -6.34 -2.77 29.38
N GLU A 192 -6.61 -2.50 30.64
CA GLU A 192 -7.78 -3.07 31.34
C GLU A 192 -9.11 -2.61 30.70
N LYS A 193 -9.21 -1.38 30.24
CA LYS A 193 -10.39 -0.90 29.50
C LYS A 193 -10.57 -1.64 28.16
N LEU A 194 -9.47 -1.89 27.46
CA LEU A 194 -9.50 -2.59 26.17
C LEU A 194 -9.73 -4.10 26.33
N ARG A 195 -9.42 -4.67 27.49
CA ARG A 195 -9.52 -6.10 27.74
C ARG A 195 -10.91 -6.67 27.47
N ASN A 196 -11.97 -5.90 27.74
CA ASN A 196 -13.36 -6.32 27.56
C ASN A 196 -13.72 -6.56 26.07
N VAL A 197 -12.98 -5.98 25.13
CA VAL A 197 -13.20 -6.12 23.68
C VAL A 197 -12.17 -7.05 23.03
N LEU A 198 -11.29 -7.66 23.83
CA LEU A 198 -10.26 -8.60 23.39
C LEU A 198 -10.65 -10.03 23.78
N THR A 199 -10.81 -10.89 22.78
CA THR A 199 -11.07 -12.33 23.00
C THR A 199 -9.73 -13.07 23.01
N PRO A 200 -9.40 -13.84 24.06
CA PRO A 200 -8.17 -14.64 24.10
C PRO A 200 -8.07 -15.56 22.89
N PHE A 201 -6.86 -15.68 22.37
CA PHE A 201 -6.55 -16.51 21.20
C PHE A 201 -5.32 -17.37 21.52
N GLU A 202 -5.43 -18.67 21.32
CA GLU A 202 -4.33 -19.62 21.46
C GLU A 202 -3.64 -19.80 20.10
N MET A 203 -2.29 -19.78 20.11
CA MET A 203 -1.47 -19.94 18.93
C MET A 203 -1.01 -21.37 18.72
#